data_32950f1c0242e1ff0cd0dc230330db99
#
_entry.id   32950f1c0242e1ff0cd0dc230330db99
#
_cell.length_a   1.000
_cell.length_b   1.000
_cell.length_c   1.000
_cell.angle_alpha   90.00
_cell.angle_beta   90.00
_cell.angle_gamma   90.00
#
_symmetry.space_group_name_H-M   'P 1'
#
loop_
_entity.id
_entity.type
_entity.pdbx_description
1 polymer ?
#
loop_
_entity_poly.entity_id
_entity_poly.type
_entity_poly.pdbx_seq_one_letter_code
_entity_poly.pdbx_strand_id
1 'polypeptide(L)'
;KTSKNELFLNEQGLIEKIVYPWKDSVFFEYENNYLIKQYYYDSGYIDFYKYKYIDRNLTYWTSGSESESHSYEDVFQVTYTENENKLGISPMLLTDDYRTLFIYHPFEEDLEDFYLYNGFFCFYGGLFGKPSKNLEQSVTEGGESISFEYKFDKDDYPIEITSKYFDDGEYIPDDEESFTVNIEYWED
;
A
#
# COMPACT_ATOMS: atom_id res chain seq x y z
N LYS A 1 -8.26 13.25 25.78
CA LYS A 1 -7.58 11.93 25.95
C LYS A 1 -6.83 11.68 24.67
N THR A 2 -5.52 11.65 24.69
CA THR A 2 -4.73 11.20 23.56
C THR A 2 -4.84 9.67 23.46
N SER A 3 -5.49 9.16 22.44
CA SER A 3 -5.42 7.73 22.09
C SER A 3 -4.02 7.42 21.59
N LYS A 4 -3.47 6.26 21.95
CA LYS A 4 -2.14 5.83 21.51
C LYS A 4 -2.27 4.44 20.90
N ASN A 5 -1.71 4.28 19.71
CA ASN A 5 -1.49 2.96 19.14
C ASN A 5 -0.18 2.39 19.70
N GLU A 6 -0.14 1.09 19.88
CA GLU A 6 1.05 0.36 20.31
C GLU A 6 1.55 -0.49 19.15
N LEU A 7 2.82 -0.27 18.75
CA LEU A 7 3.48 -1.03 17.70
C LEU A 7 4.42 -2.06 18.33
N PHE A 8 4.33 -3.30 17.86
CA PHE A 8 5.21 -4.39 18.23
C PHE A 8 6.05 -4.78 17.03
N LEU A 9 7.36 -4.88 17.24
CA LEU A 9 8.31 -5.21 16.19
C LEU A 9 8.84 -6.64 16.41
N ASN A 10 9.04 -7.36 15.30
CA ASN A 10 9.71 -8.66 15.32
C ASN A 10 11.24 -8.50 15.49
N GLU A 11 11.96 -9.61 15.52
CA GLU A 11 13.44 -9.63 15.70
C GLU A 11 14.19 -8.91 14.57
N GLN A 12 13.58 -8.73 13.39
CA GLN A 12 14.14 -8.01 12.25
C GLN A 12 13.83 -6.51 12.27
N GLY A 13 13.07 -6.02 13.28
CA GLY A 13 12.66 -4.64 13.40
C GLY A 13 11.46 -4.26 12.52
N LEU A 14 10.75 -5.25 11.96
CA LEU A 14 9.53 -5.04 11.18
C LEU A 14 8.30 -5.11 12.09
N ILE A 15 7.24 -4.36 11.75
CA ILE A 15 5.99 -4.40 12.51
C ILE A 15 5.37 -5.80 12.39
N GLU A 16 5.17 -6.48 13.50
CA GLU A 16 4.44 -7.75 13.54
C GLU A 16 2.99 -7.57 14.00
N LYS A 17 2.72 -6.49 14.76
CA LYS A 17 1.39 -6.22 15.30
C LYS A 17 1.22 -4.73 15.60
N ILE A 18 0.02 -4.21 15.33
CA ILE A 18 -0.45 -2.90 15.80
C ILE A 18 -1.65 -3.13 16.69
N VAL A 19 -1.66 -2.55 17.89
CA VAL A 19 -2.81 -2.56 18.81
C VAL A 19 -3.38 -1.16 18.89
N TYR A 20 -4.66 -1.03 18.56
CA TYR A 20 -5.39 0.23 18.61
C TYR A 20 -5.91 0.54 20.02
N PRO A 21 -6.29 1.78 20.33
CA PRO A 21 -6.73 2.19 21.67
C PRO A 21 -7.96 1.44 22.19
N TRP A 22 -8.80 0.93 21.28
CA TRP A 22 -9.97 0.11 21.56
C TRP A 22 -9.66 -1.39 21.69
N LYS A 23 -8.37 -1.76 21.60
CA LYS A 23 -7.79 -3.10 21.76
C LYS A 23 -7.90 -4.05 20.57
N ASP A 24 -8.40 -3.58 19.44
CA ASP A 24 -8.32 -4.33 18.20
C ASP A 24 -6.88 -4.38 17.69
N SER A 25 -6.57 -5.37 16.90
CA SER A 25 -5.18 -5.60 16.49
C SER A 25 -5.10 -6.04 15.04
N VAL A 26 -4.15 -5.43 14.31
CA VAL A 26 -3.74 -5.86 12.99
C VAL A 26 -2.41 -6.60 13.12
N PHE A 27 -2.28 -7.73 12.42
CA PHE A 27 -1.11 -8.60 12.42
C PHE A 27 -0.46 -8.61 11.05
N PHE A 28 0.86 -8.79 11.02
CA PHE A 28 1.68 -8.75 9.80
C PHE A 28 2.61 -9.96 9.75
N GLU A 29 2.67 -10.62 8.60
CA GLU A 29 3.52 -11.76 8.33
C GLU A 29 4.50 -11.45 7.20
N TYR A 30 5.74 -11.94 7.33
CA TYR A 30 6.82 -11.65 6.40
C TYR A 30 7.52 -12.92 5.93
N GLU A 31 7.95 -12.89 4.67
CA GLU A 31 8.88 -13.86 4.11
C GLU A 31 10.05 -13.13 3.43
N ASN A 32 11.29 -13.46 3.81
CA ASN A 32 12.51 -12.81 3.30
C ASN A 32 12.51 -11.27 3.44
N ASN A 33 11.85 -10.75 4.48
CA ASN A 33 11.59 -9.33 4.76
C ASN A 33 10.64 -8.66 3.74
N TYR A 34 9.86 -9.40 2.99
CA TYR A 34 8.71 -8.89 2.25
C TYR A 34 7.44 -9.16 3.04
N LEU A 35 6.54 -8.18 3.10
CA LEU A 35 5.23 -8.36 3.71
C LEU A 35 4.40 -9.30 2.82
N ILE A 36 4.01 -10.46 3.35
CA ILE A 36 3.23 -11.46 2.59
C ILE A 36 1.78 -11.52 3.00
N LYS A 37 1.46 -11.04 4.22
CA LYS A 37 0.08 -11.02 4.72
C LYS A 37 -0.08 -9.98 5.81
N GLN A 38 -1.23 -9.33 5.82
CA GLN A 38 -1.77 -8.65 7.00
C GLN A 38 -3.20 -9.10 7.22
N TYR A 39 -3.65 -9.12 8.47
CA TYR A 39 -4.99 -9.56 8.81
C TYR A 39 -5.47 -8.99 10.13
N TYR A 40 -6.77 -8.94 10.25
CA TYR A 40 -7.49 -8.39 11.38
C TYR A 40 -8.66 -9.32 11.74
N TYR A 41 -8.94 -9.45 13.04
CA TYR A 41 -10.08 -10.24 13.54
C TYR A 41 -11.19 -9.31 13.98
N ASP A 42 -12.37 -9.46 13.40
CA ASP A 42 -13.57 -8.77 13.83
C ASP A 42 -14.76 -9.74 13.95
N SER A 43 -15.34 -9.84 15.16
CA SER A 43 -16.66 -10.45 15.43
C SER A 43 -16.96 -11.78 14.70
N GLY A 44 -15.93 -12.61 14.47
CA GLY A 44 -16.06 -13.90 13.78
C GLY A 44 -15.69 -13.86 12.28
N TYR A 45 -15.17 -12.72 11.80
CA TYR A 45 -14.60 -12.54 10.49
C TYR A 45 -13.08 -12.34 10.61
N ILE A 46 -12.37 -12.69 9.53
CA ILE A 46 -10.97 -12.36 9.34
C ILE A 46 -10.89 -11.54 8.05
N ASP A 47 -10.62 -10.27 8.18
CA ASP A 47 -10.28 -9.44 7.04
C ASP A 47 -8.78 -9.55 6.80
N PHE A 48 -8.38 -9.68 5.53
CA PHE A 48 -6.99 -9.93 5.20
C PHE A 48 -6.58 -9.27 3.89
N TYR A 49 -5.25 -9.05 3.79
CA TYR A 49 -4.53 -8.79 2.55
C TYR A 49 -3.41 -9.80 2.43
N LYS A 50 -3.25 -10.37 1.24
CA LYS A 50 -2.15 -11.29 0.90
C LYS A 50 -1.38 -10.72 -0.26
N TYR A 51 -0.06 -10.77 -0.19
CA TYR A 51 0.84 -10.15 -1.16
C TYR A 51 1.72 -11.20 -1.81
N LYS A 52 1.89 -11.15 -3.12
CA LYS A 52 2.77 -12.04 -3.85
C LYS A 52 3.82 -11.28 -4.63
N TYR A 53 5.06 -11.65 -4.40
CA TYR A 53 6.23 -11.06 -5.06
C TYR A 53 6.82 -12.04 -6.07
N ILE A 54 7.19 -11.52 -7.25
CA ILE A 54 7.99 -12.22 -8.27
C ILE A 54 9.16 -11.32 -8.62
N ASP A 55 10.38 -11.86 -8.61
CA ASP A 55 11.61 -11.13 -8.89
C ASP A 55 11.78 -9.84 -8.04
N ARG A 56 11.31 -9.89 -6.80
CA ARG A 56 11.30 -8.79 -5.82
C ARG A 56 10.31 -7.66 -6.12
N ASN A 57 9.39 -7.84 -7.02
CA ASN A 57 8.30 -6.93 -7.31
C ASN A 57 6.99 -7.52 -6.79
N LEU A 58 6.16 -6.70 -6.14
CA LEU A 58 4.80 -7.05 -5.74
C LEU A 58 3.95 -7.22 -7.01
N THR A 59 3.66 -8.44 -7.44
CA THR A 59 2.97 -8.68 -8.71
C THR A 59 1.47 -8.69 -8.59
N TYR A 60 0.96 -9.10 -7.45
CA TYR A 60 -0.45 -8.93 -7.11
C TYR A 60 -0.65 -8.97 -5.59
N TRP A 61 -1.75 -8.42 -5.16
CA TRP A 61 -2.27 -8.67 -3.82
C TRP A 61 -3.76 -9.01 -3.92
N THR A 62 -4.26 -9.61 -2.85
CA THR A 62 -5.67 -9.87 -2.68
C THR A 62 -6.14 -9.24 -1.39
N SER A 63 -7.30 -8.61 -1.43
CA SER A 63 -8.06 -8.22 -0.24
C SER A 63 -9.27 -9.12 -0.09
N GLY A 64 -9.68 -9.41 1.12
CA GLY A 64 -10.83 -10.26 1.32
C GLY A 64 -11.25 -10.38 2.77
N SER A 65 -12.41 -10.98 2.96
CA SER A 65 -12.94 -11.33 4.27
C SER A 65 -13.38 -12.79 4.27
N GLU A 66 -13.13 -13.47 5.36
CA GLU A 66 -13.48 -14.89 5.52
C GLU A 66 -14.16 -15.10 6.87
N SER A 67 -15.25 -15.91 6.87
CA SER A 67 -15.96 -16.40 8.04
C SER A 67 -16.33 -17.86 7.86
N GLU A 68 -16.98 -18.49 8.86
CA GLU A 68 -17.45 -19.87 8.73
C GLU A 68 -18.45 -20.10 7.58
N SER A 69 -19.12 -19.05 7.10
CA SER A 69 -20.23 -19.15 6.13
C SER A 69 -20.01 -18.37 4.83
N HIS A 70 -19.08 -17.44 4.79
CA HIS A 70 -18.83 -16.55 3.64
C HIS A 70 -17.35 -16.28 3.48
N SER A 71 -16.92 -16.21 2.21
CA SER A 71 -15.62 -15.66 1.83
C SER A 71 -15.75 -14.87 0.54
N TYR A 72 -15.04 -13.74 0.43
CA TYR A 72 -14.83 -13.04 -0.82
C TYR A 72 -13.37 -12.62 -0.93
N GLU A 73 -12.89 -12.41 -2.13
CA GLU A 73 -11.51 -12.01 -2.40
C GLU A 73 -11.47 -11.17 -3.68
N ASP A 74 -10.98 -9.94 -3.59
CA ASP A 74 -10.70 -9.06 -4.70
C ASP A 74 -9.22 -9.19 -5.06
N VAL A 75 -8.90 -9.14 -6.35
CA VAL A 75 -7.54 -9.37 -6.86
C VAL A 75 -7.04 -8.15 -7.60
N PHE A 76 -5.96 -7.59 -7.12
CA PHE A 76 -5.24 -6.47 -7.71
C PHE A 76 -3.96 -6.97 -8.39
N GLN A 77 -3.69 -6.49 -9.59
CA GLN A 77 -2.50 -6.85 -10.37
C GLN A 77 -1.62 -5.63 -10.57
N VAL A 78 -0.31 -5.79 -10.40
CA VAL A 78 0.67 -4.71 -10.54
C VAL A 78 1.62 -5.03 -11.68
N THR A 79 1.82 -4.05 -12.56
CA THR A 79 2.88 -4.09 -13.57
C THR A 79 3.99 -3.08 -13.22
N TYR A 80 5.18 -3.28 -13.80
CA TYR A 80 6.35 -2.52 -13.47
C TYR A 80 7.05 -1.98 -14.70
N THR A 81 7.68 -0.80 -14.55
CA THR A 81 8.62 -0.27 -15.51
C THR A 81 9.95 -1.06 -15.46
N GLU A 82 10.86 -0.80 -16.40
CA GLU A 82 12.24 -1.32 -16.33
C GLU A 82 13.11 -0.52 -15.33
N ASN A 83 12.66 0.67 -14.89
CA ASN A 83 13.40 1.53 -14.00
C ASN A 83 13.48 0.98 -12.58
N GLU A 84 14.68 1.00 -12.00
CA GLU A 84 14.89 0.60 -10.61
C GLU A 84 14.23 1.61 -9.65
N ASN A 85 13.57 1.08 -8.62
CA ASN A 85 12.99 1.88 -7.54
C ASN A 85 14.07 2.25 -6.50
N LYS A 86 14.94 3.19 -6.86
CA LYS A 86 16.08 3.62 -6.03
C LYS A 86 15.67 4.23 -4.69
N LEU A 87 14.46 4.77 -4.60
CA LEU A 87 13.94 5.45 -3.41
C LEU A 87 13.05 4.56 -2.55
N GLY A 88 12.65 3.40 -3.05
CA GLY A 88 11.68 2.55 -2.37
C GLY A 88 10.28 3.19 -2.28
N ILE A 89 9.93 4.05 -3.23
CA ILE A 89 8.60 4.66 -3.30
C ILE A 89 7.57 3.68 -3.85
N SER A 90 6.30 3.86 -3.45
CA SER A 90 5.14 3.24 -4.07
C SER A 90 4.13 4.33 -4.40
N PRO A 91 3.91 4.66 -5.69
CA PRO A 91 2.92 5.64 -6.11
C PRO A 91 1.50 5.32 -5.68
N MET A 92 1.17 4.04 -5.51
CA MET A 92 -0.12 3.61 -4.98
C MET A 92 -0.44 4.22 -3.62
N LEU A 93 0.56 4.49 -2.81
CA LEU A 93 0.37 5.16 -1.52
C LEU A 93 0.02 6.65 -1.67
N LEU A 94 0.13 7.21 -2.87
CA LEU A 94 -0.21 8.60 -3.19
C LEU A 94 -1.63 8.74 -3.76
N THR A 95 -2.28 7.63 -4.10
CA THR A 95 -3.67 7.58 -4.55
C THR A 95 -4.60 7.46 -3.35
N ASP A 96 -5.86 7.90 -3.48
CA ASP A 96 -6.86 7.71 -2.43
C ASP A 96 -7.19 6.22 -2.21
N ASP A 97 -6.85 5.38 -3.19
CA ASP A 97 -6.95 3.92 -3.13
C ASP A 97 -5.84 3.24 -2.29
N TYR A 98 -5.06 4.03 -1.53
CA TYR A 98 -4.15 3.48 -0.48
C TYR A 98 -4.89 2.54 0.49
N ARG A 99 -6.22 2.65 0.57
CA ARG A 99 -7.12 1.74 1.27
C ARG A 99 -6.94 0.29 0.85
N THR A 100 -6.52 0.05 -0.39
CA THR A 100 -6.35 -1.30 -0.93
C THR A 100 -5.02 -1.95 -0.57
N LEU A 101 -4.00 -1.17 -0.19
CA LEU A 101 -2.68 -1.71 0.16
C LEU A 101 -2.55 -2.10 1.63
N PHE A 102 -3.36 -1.53 2.52
CA PHE A 102 -3.29 -1.79 3.96
C PHE A 102 -4.67 -1.94 4.56
N ILE A 103 -4.83 -2.84 5.51
CA ILE A 103 -6.10 -3.08 6.19
C ILE A 103 -6.67 -1.76 6.68
N TYR A 104 -7.78 -1.38 6.03
CA TYR A 104 -8.65 -0.33 6.49
C TYR A 104 -9.48 -0.88 7.65
N HIS A 105 -9.38 -0.23 8.80
CA HIS A 105 -10.31 -0.53 9.88
C HIS A 105 -11.60 0.25 9.62
N PRO A 106 -12.77 -0.42 9.47
CA PRO A 106 -14.02 0.23 9.06
C PRO A 106 -14.65 1.14 10.11
N PHE A 107 -13.97 1.45 11.21
CA PHE A 107 -14.50 2.26 12.29
C PHE A 107 -13.97 3.69 12.27
N GLU A 108 -14.83 4.55 11.71
CA GLU A 108 -15.02 5.98 11.97
C GLU A 108 -14.07 7.00 11.34
N GLU A 109 -14.73 8.06 10.90
CA GLU A 109 -14.28 9.30 10.27
C GLU A 109 -13.08 10.02 10.94
N ASP A 110 -12.72 9.65 12.17
CA ASP A 110 -11.60 10.24 12.92
C ASP A 110 -10.22 9.59 12.65
N LEU A 111 -10.14 8.56 11.80
CA LEU A 111 -8.90 7.81 11.55
C LEU A 111 -8.24 8.13 10.21
N GLU A 112 -8.88 8.88 9.32
CA GLU A 112 -8.30 9.30 8.04
C GLU A 112 -6.94 9.97 8.23
N ASP A 113 -6.79 10.83 9.22
CA ASP A 113 -5.53 11.50 9.55
C ASP A 113 -4.41 10.53 10.01
N PHE A 114 -4.77 9.39 10.62
CA PHE A 114 -3.78 8.43 11.12
C PHE A 114 -3.18 7.58 10.00
N TYR A 115 -4.00 7.14 9.06
CA TYR A 115 -3.55 6.27 7.97
C TYR A 115 -2.67 7.01 6.98
N LEU A 116 -3.08 8.20 6.55
CA LEU A 116 -2.30 9.05 5.66
C LEU A 116 -0.91 9.37 6.22
N TYR A 117 -0.81 9.73 7.50
CA TYR A 117 0.47 10.15 8.06
C TYR A 117 1.32 9.00 8.61
N ASN A 118 0.74 8.01 9.26
CA ASN A 118 1.52 6.98 9.96
C ASN A 118 1.81 5.75 9.09
N GLY A 119 0.90 5.35 8.20
CA GLY A 119 1.16 4.31 7.20
C GLY A 119 2.32 4.70 6.29
N PHE A 120 2.34 5.93 5.83
CA PHE A 120 3.45 6.52 5.07
C PHE A 120 4.77 6.46 5.83
N PHE A 121 4.83 6.93 7.05
CA PHE A 121 6.05 6.88 7.86
C PHE A 121 6.53 5.47 8.12
N CYS A 122 5.63 4.53 8.38
CA CYS A 122 5.99 3.14 8.59
C CYS A 122 6.53 2.50 7.30
N PHE A 123 5.93 2.79 6.15
CA PHE A 123 6.37 2.26 4.87
C PHE A 123 7.75 2.83 4.49
N TYR A 124 7.91 4.14 4.46
CA TYR A 124 9.19 4.80 4.12
C TYR A 124 10.26 4.61 5.20
N GLY A 125 9.86 4.37 6.44
CA GLY A 125 10.76 3.95 7.50
C GLY A 125 11.22 2.49 7.41
N GLY A 126 10.74 1.73 6.41
CA GLY A 126 11.09 0.32 6.20
C GLY A 126 10.45 -0.64 7.21
N LEU A 127 9.51 -0.19 8.02
CA LEU A 127 8.88 -0.99 9.08
C LEU A 127 7.92 -2.05 8.52
N PHE A 128 7.44 -1.89 7.27
CA PHE A 128 6.63 -2.88 6.55
C PHE A 128 7.46 -3.77 5.61
N GLY A 129 8.79 -3.76 5.73
CA GLY A 129 9.68 -4.61 4.97
C GLY A 129 10.23 -3.95 3.71
N LYS A 130 10.64 -4.79 2.74
CA LYS A 130 11.31 -4.32 1.52
C LYS A 130 10.31 -3.79 0.51
N PRO A 131 10.60 -2.66 -0.14
CA PRO A 131 9.82 -2.17 -1.27
C PRO A 131 10.03 -3.04 -2.52
N SER A 132 9.19 -2.85 -3.52
CA SER A 132 9.39 -3.41 -4.85
C SER A 132 10.68 -2.92 -5.49
N LYS A 133 11.33 -3.78 -6.26
CA LYS A 133 12.62 -3.50 -6.93
C LYS A 133 12.51 -2.43 -8.01
N ASN A 134 11.42 -2.47 -8.78
CA ASN A 134 11.17 -1.57 -9.90
C ASN A 134 10.05 -0.58 -9.54
N LEU A 135 9.96 0.52 -10.30
CA LEU A 135 8.85 1.47 -10.18
C LEU A 135 7.58 0.87 -10.78
N GLU A 136 6.47 1.02 -10.09
CA GLU A 136 5.14 0.57 -10.53
C GLU A 136 4.73 1.28 -11.82
N GLN A 137 4.17 0.56 -12.78
CA GLN A 137 3.65 1.10 -14.03
C GLN A 137 2.14 1.22 -14.01
N SER A 138 1.46 0.18 -13.51
CA SER A 138 0.01 0.22 -13.33
C SER A 138 -0.44 -0.74 -12.25
N VAL A 139 -1.63 -0.47 -11.75
CA VAL A 139 -2.41 -1.38 -10.90
C VAL A 139 -3.78 -1.54 -11.53
N THR A 140 -4.30 -2.77 -11.54
CA THR A 140 -5.61 -3.09 -12.12
C THR A 140 -6.43 -3.95 -11.17
N GLU A 141 -7.73 -3.63 -11.09
CA GLU A 141 -8.74 -4.42 -10.41
C GLU A 141 -10.01 -4.45 -11.28
N GLY A 142 -10.47 -5.66 -11.65
CA GLY A 142 -11.67 -5.77 -12.50
C GLY A 142 -11.54 -4.99 -13.80
N GLY A 143 -12.43 -4.00 -14.03
CA GLY A 143 -12.42 -3.08 -15.18
C GLY A 143 -11.63 -1.79 -14.93
N GLU A 144 -11.23 -1.53 -13.68
CA GLU A 144 -10.56 -0.30 -13.26
C GLU A 144 -9.04 -0.45 -13.30
N SER A 145 -8.34 0.66 -13.59
CA SER A 145 -6.88 0.67 -13.52
C SER A 145 -6.33 2.07 -13.27
N ILE A 146 -5.20 2.10 -12.56
CA ILE A 146 -4.38 3.30 -12.37
C ILE A 146 -3.06 3.06 -13.06
N SER A 147 -2.60 4.02 -13.87
CA SER A 147 -1.28 3.98 -14.48
C SER A 147 -0.39 5.12 -13.99
N PHE A 148 0.91 4.87 -13.93
CA PHE A 148 1.91 5.82 -13.46
C PHE A 148 2.92 6.15 -14.56
N GLU A 149 3.12 7.45 -14.81
CA GLU A 149 4.15 7.98 -15.69
C GLU A 149 5.18 8.76 -14.85
N TYR A 150 6.45 8.68 -15.23
CA TYR A 150 7.55 9.27 -14.47
C TYR A 150 8.38 10.22 -15.33
N LYS A 151 8.80 11.35 -14.74
CA LYS A 151 9.93 12.11 -15.24
C LYS A 151 11.12 11.91 -14.30
N PHE A 152 12.29 11.82 -14.86
CA PHE A 152 13.54 11.55 -14.15
C PHE A 152 14.50 12.72 -14.25
N ASP A 153 15.34 12.87 -13.23
CA ASP A 153 16.52 13.71 -13.30
C ASP A 153 17.66 13.03 -14.09
N LYS A 154 18.82 13.70 -14.15
CA LYS A 154 20.02 13.19 -14.84
C LYS A 154 20.64 11.92 -14.21
N ASP A 155 20.29 11.60 -12.98
CA ASP A 155 20.82 10.48 -12.20
C ASP A 155 19.77 9.35 -12.06
N ASP A 156 18.70 9.40 -12.88
CA ASP A 156 17.57 8.46 -12.92
C ASP A 156 16.78 8.39 -11.61
N TYR A 157 16.65 9.50 -10.90
CA TYR A 157 15.70 9.63 -9.79
C TYR A 157 14.39 10.24 -10.28
N PRO A 158 13.21 9.70 -9.91
CA PRO A 158 11.94 10.26 -10.33
C PRO A 158 11.71 11.63 -9.67
N ILE A 159 11.51 12.67 -10.49
CA ILE A 159 11.22 14.04 -10.04
C ILE A 159 9.77 14.44 -10.23
N GLU A 160 9.02 13.68 -11.01
CA GLU A 160 7.58 13.85 -11.19
C GLU A 160 6.93 12.49 -11.39
N ILE A 161 5.76 12.29 -10.77
CA ILE A 161 4.90 11.13 -10.96
C ILE A 161 3.53 11.65 -11.37
N THR A 162 3.03 11.19 -12.52
CA THR A 162 1.66 11.43 -12.97
C THR A 162 0.86 10.15 -12.87
N SER A 163 -0.24 10.19 -12.12
CA SER A 163 -1.24 9.14 -12.00
C SER A 163 -2.39 9.39 -12.95
N LYS A 164 -2.94 8.34 -13.57
CA LYS A 164 -4.09 8.38 -14.45
C LYS A 164 -5.02 7.23 -14.14
N TYR A 165 -6.26 7.54 -13.81
CA TYR A 165 -7.31 6.56 -13.56
C TYR A 165 -8.09 6.24 -14.83
N PHE A 166 -8.44 4.97 -15.00
CA PHE A 166 -9.23 4.45 -16.12
C PHE A 166 -10.34 3.55 -15.59
N ASP A 167 -11.55 3.73 -16.09
CA ASP A 167 -12.71 2.87 -15.90
C ASP A 167 -13.09 2.23 -17.24
N ASP A 168 -13.17 0.90 -17.28
CA ASP A 168 -13.39 0.10 -18.51
C ASP A 168 -12.47 0.52 -19.69
N GLY A 169 -11.26 0.99 -19.36
CA GLY A 169 -10.24 1.44 -20.32
C GLY A 169 -10.43 2.89 -20.83
N GLU A 170 -11.41 3.62 -20.33
CA GLU A 170 -11.60 5.05 -20.60
C GLU A 170 -10.90 5.89 -19.54
N TYR A 171 -10.05 6.85 -19.97
CA TYR A 171 -9.37 7.77 -19.07
C TYR A 171 -10.33 8.77 -18.45
N ILE A 172 -10.36 8.87 -17.12
CA ILE A 172 -11.19 9.77 -16.31
C ILE A 172 -10.32 10.89 -15.72
N PRO A 173 -10.17 12.04 -16.39
CA PRO A 173 -9.21 13.07 -15.97
C PRO A 173 -9.61 13.85 -14.71
N ASP A 174 -10.89 13.87 -14.38
CA ASP A 174 -11.43 14.61 -13.22
C ASP A 174 -11.56 13.70 -11.98
N ASP A 175 -11.04 12.46 -12.05
CA ASP A 175 -10.99 11.55 -10.92
C ASP A 175 -9.88 11.97 -9.94
N GLU A 176 -10.13 11.78 -8.63
CA GLU A 176 -9.17 12.15 -7.56
C GLU A 176 -7.86 11.34 -7.65
N GLU A 177 -7.88 10.18 -8.32
CA GLU A 177 -6.70 9.35 -8.57
C GLU A 177 -5.89 9.80 -9.80
N SER A 178 -6.43 10.77 -10.57
CA SER A 178 -5.76 11.41 -11.70
C SER A 178 -5.05 12.68 -11.23
N PHE A 179 -3.78 12.60 -10.85
CA PHE A 179 -3.02 13.71 -10.29
C PHE A 179 -1.56 13.74 -10.77
N THR A 180 -0.84 14.81 -10.42
CA THR A 180 0.61 14.92 -10.63
C THR A 180 1.30 15.35 -9.34
N VAL A 181 2.32 14.61 -8.94
CA VAL A 181 3.18 14.91 -7.78
C VAL A 181 4.57 15.28 -8.26
N ASN A 182 5.12 16.39 -7.74
CA ASN A 182 6.51 16.76 -7.91
C ASN A 182 7.34 16.33 -6.70
N ILE A 183 8.51 15.76 -6.93
CA ILE A 183 9.42 15.27 -5.91
C ILE A 183 10.65 16.16 -5.87
N GLU A 184 10.92 16.74 -4.71
CA GLU A 184 12.12 17.55 -4.46
C GLU A 184 13.06 16.78 -3.53
N TYR A 185 14.34 16.71 -3.91
CA TYR A 185 15.39 16.11 -3.09
C TYR A 185 16.19 17.20 -2.40
N TRP A 186 16.42 17.04 -1.10
CA TRP A 186 17.31 17.90 -0.35
C TRP A 186 18.74 17.40 -0.53
N GLU A 187 19.61 18.24 -1.05
CA GLU A 187 21.06 17.99 -1.04
C GLU A 187 21.58 18.36 0.37
N ASP A 188 22.29 17.45 1.02
CA ASP A 188 22.97 17.67 2.31
C ASP A 188 24.27 18.50 2.12
#